data_d7cbfd2a8a3479fe5129751161f9911f
#
_entry.id   d7cbfd2a8a3479fe5129751161f9911f
#
_cell.length_a   1.000
_cell.length_b   1.000
_cell.length_c   1.000
_cell.angle_alpha   90.00
_cell.angle_beta   90.00
_cell.angle_gamma   90.00
#
_symmetry.space_group_name_H-M   'P 1'
#
loop_
_entity.id
_entity.type
_entity.pdbx_description
1 polymer ?
#
loop_
_entity_poly.entity_id
_entity_poly.type
_entity_poly.pdbx_seq_one_letter_code
_entity_poly.pdbx_strand_id
1 'polypeptide(L)'
;MFGLSVPFGVWSVLFFWRFDVAPPRDQPLRFNRARQRIYAYNFNYRWWNPFERWQVEPVAYDWSQVRAERWLKRGSTGNGVVIKGGVVLSVVKPGTNEVIDRFPLTTMGADEHAWAYICIYMQQGPDALPPPDPPKDHNDVLWCNVALLLAPKVKWPADMDLESRSAP
;
A
#
# COMPACT_ATOMS: atom_id res chain seq x y z
N MET A 1 44.48 2.21 1.37
CA MET A 1 43.15 2.81 1.74
C MET A 1 41.99 2.37 0.85
N PHE A 2 42.15 1.36 0.00
CA PHE A 2 41.17 0.88 -0.97
C PHE A 2 40.32 -0.32 -0.49
N GLY A 3 40.60 -0.85 0.70
CA GLY A 3 39.96 -2.10 1.16
C GLY A 3 38.49 -1.98 1.66
N LEU A 4 38.04 -0.79 2.03
CA LEU A 4 36.68 -0.56 2.57
C LEU A 4 35.69 -0.05 1.51
N SER A 5 36.14 0.46 0.38
CA SER A 5 35.29 1.02 -0.67
C SER A 5 34.58 -0.05 -1.50
N VAL A 6 35.21 -1.20 -1.72
CA VAL A 6 34.63 -2.29 -2.51
C VAL A 6 33.45 -2.95 -1.79
N PRO A 7 33.53 -3.39 -0.52
CA PRO A 7 32.40 -3.96 0.18
C PRO A 7 31.25 -2.97 0.36
N PHE A 8 31.53 -1.68 0.58
CA PHE A 8 30.50 -0.65 0.64
C PHE A 8 29.80 -0.45 -0.71
N GLY A 9 30.55 -0.45 -1.82
CA GLY A 9 30.00 -0.37 -3.17
C GLY A 9 29.08 -1.53 -3.48
N VAL A 10 29.53 -2.76 -3.20
CA VAL A 10 28.71 -3.98 -3.40
C VAL A 10 27.44 -3.94 -2.53
N TRP A 11 27.57 -3.56 -1.27
CA TRP A 11 26.41 -3.42 -0.37
C TRP A 11 25.41 -2.40 -0.91
N SER A 12 25.88 -1.24 -1.36
CA SER A 12 25.02 -0.19 -1.90
C SER A 12 24.27 -0.67 -3.15
N VAL A 13 24.94 -1.33 -4.08
CA VAL A 13 24.32 -1.87 -5.30
C VAL A 13 23.25 -2.90 -4.95
N LEU A 14 23.56 -3.85 -4.06
CA LEU A 14 22.60 -4.87 -3.61
C LEU A 14 21.41 -4.25 -2.87
N PHE A 15 21.66 -3.21 -2.06
CA PHE A 15 20.62 -2.49 -1.34
C PHE A 15 19.64 -1.81 -2.31
N PHE A 16 20.15 -1.00 -3.24
CA PHE A 16 19.30 -0.29 -4.20
C PHE A 16 18.56 -1.26 -5.14
N TRP A 17 19.27 -2.27 -5.65
CA TRP A 17 18.64 -3.32 -6.45
C TRP A 17 17.47 -3.98 -5.71
N ARG A 18 17.70 -4.37 -4.46
CA ARG A 18 16.68 -5.04 -3.68
C ARG A 18 15.52 -4.11 -3.33
N PHE A 19 15.80 -2.84 -3.07
CA PHE A 19 14.78 -1.83 -2.78
C PHE A 19 13.82 -1.62 -3.97
N ASP A 20 14.34 -1.72 -5.18
CA ASP A 20 13.55 -1.53 -6.40
C ASP A 20 12.77 -2.80 -6.82
N VAL A 21 13.32 -3.98 -6.57
CA VAL A 21 12.79 -5.24 -7.13
C VAL A 21 12.05 -6.10 -6.10
N ALA A 22 12.34 -5.96 -4.80
CA ALA A 22 11.71 -6.78 -3.76
C ALA A 22 10.25 -6.39 -3.42
N PRO A 23 9.83 -5.10 -3.48
CA PRO A 23 8.44 -4.75 -3.28
C PRO A 23 7.54 -5.42 -4.33
N PRO A 24 6.32 -5.85 -3.96
CA PRO A 24 5.36 -6.38 -4.93
C PRO A 24 4.97 -5.28 -5.93
N ARG A 25 4.47 -5.69 -7.09
CA ARG A 25 4.05 -4.80 -8.19
C ARG A 25 3.04 -3.76 -7.77
N ASP A 26 2.17 -4.11 -6.83
CA ASP A 26 1.19 -3.22 -6.23
C ASP A 26 0.88 -3.68 -4.80
N GLN A 27 0.27 -2.80 -4.00
CA GLN A 27 -0.19 -3.09 -2.64
C GLN A 27 -1.70 -2.80 -2.55
N PRO A 28 -2.54 -3.64 -3.18
CA PRO A 28 -3.96 -3.38 -3.26
C PRO A 28 -4.65 -3.47 -1.89
N LEU A 29 -5.63 -2.59 -1.71
CA LEU A 29 -6.61 -2.64 -0.64
C LEU A 29 -7.92 -3.19 -1.20
N ARG A 30 -8.59 -4.05 -0.45
CA ARG A 30 -9.94 -4.55 -0.78
C ARG A 30 -10.89 -4.24 0.35
N PHE A 31 -12.10 -3.84 -0.01
CA PHE A 31 -13.15 -3.49 0.93
C PHE A 31 -14.33 -4.45 0.71
N ASN A 32 -14.67 -5.21 1.74
CA ASN A 32 -15.83 -6.11 1.71
C ASN A 32 -16.93 -5.54 2.61
N ARG A 33 -17.96 -4.94 1.99
CA ARG A 33 -19.09 -4.34 2.68
C ARG A 33 -19.92 -5.38 3.46
N ALA A 34 -20.16 -6.55 2.85
CA ALA A 34 -21.00 -7.58 3.48
C ALA A 34 -20.38 -8.10 4.79
N ARG A 35 -19.04 -8.17 4.84
CA ARG A 35 -18.29 -8.59 6.04
C ARG A 35 -17.85 -7.42 6.91
N GLN A 36 -18.03 -6.17 6.47
CA GLN A 36 -17.49 -4.97 7.15
C GLN A 36 -15.99 -5.11 7.45
N ARG A 37 -15.20 -5.53 6.43
CA ARG A 37 -13.76 -5.76 6.54
C ARG A 37 -12.98 -5.07 5.44
N ILE A 38 -11.74 -4.68 5.81
CA ILE A 38 -10.70 -4.26 4.88
C ILE A 38 -9.60 -5.32 4.84
N TYR A 39 -9.10 -5.60 3.64
CA TYR A 39 -7.97 -6.48 3.41
C TYR A 39 -6.85 -5.68 2.77
N ALA A 40 -5.67 -5.73 3.34
CA ALA A 40 -4.50 -5.02 2.85
C ALA A 40 -3.39 -5.99 2.47
N TYR A 41 -2.81 -5.77 1.29
CA TYR A 41 -1.64 -6.53 0.82
C TYR A 41 -0.39 -5.82 1.33
N ASN A 42 -0.04 -6.07 2.59
CA ASN A 42 1.01 -5.35 3.29
C ASN A 42 2.39 -5.89 2.97
N PHE A 43 3.33 -5.01 2.66
CA PHE A 43 4.73 -5.37 2.40
C PHE A 43 5.60 -4.87 3.55
N ASN A 44 6.09 -5.81 4.34
CA ASN A 44 6.94 -5.54 5.49
C ASN A 44 8.41 -5.61 5.11
N TYR A 45 9.13 -4.52 5.33
CA TYR A 45 10.58 -4.45 5.09
C TYR A 45 11.28 -3.56 6.12
N ARG A 46 12.52 -3.91 6.41
CA ARG A 46 13.42 -3.06 7.20
C ARG A 46 14.44 -2.43 6.28
N TRP A 47 14.28 -1.15 6.04
CA TRP A 47 15.09 -0.39 5.09
C TRP A 47 16.61 -0.43 5.39
N TRP A 48 16.98 -0.59 6.66
CA TRP A 48 18.39 -0.62 7.10
C TRP A 48 19.04 -2.01 6.99
N ASN A 49 18.26 -3.08 6.79
CA ASN A 49 18.75 -4.45 6.69
C ASN A 49 18.37 -5.10 5.34
N PRO A 50 19.24 -4.98 4.31
CA PRO A 50 18.96 -5.59 3.01
C PRO A 50 19.08 -7.12 3.00
N PHE A 51 19.63 -7.71 4.06
CA PHE A 51 19.79 -9.18 4.14
C PHE A 51 18.62 -9.88 4.82
N GLU A 52 17.73 -9.15 5.47
CA GLU A 52 16.52 -9.70 6.07
C GLU A 52 15.53 -10.13 4.97
N ARG A 53 14.74 -11.13 5.27
CA ARG A 53 13.70 -11.58 4.35
C ARG A 53 12.53 -10.59 4.37
N TRP A 54 12.46 -9.75 3.35
CA TRP A 54 11.32 -8.89 3.12
C TRP A 54 10.18 -9.71 2.55
N GLN A 55 9.01 -9.57 3.11
CA GLN A 55 7.87 -10.41 2.72
C GLN A 55 6.57 -9.64 2.73
N VAL A 56 5.64 -10.15 1.92
CA VAL A 56 4.26 -9.69 1.94
C VAL A 56 3.52 -10.44 3.04
N GLU A 57 2.80 -9.70 3.85
CA GLU A 57 1.95 -10.19 4.92
C GLU A 57 0.55 -9.61 4.74
N PRO A 58 -0.34 -10.33 4.02
CA PRO A 58 -1.72 -9.89 3.86
C PRO A 58 -2.44 -9.90 5.19
N VAL A 59 -3.13 -8.81 5.51
CA VAL A 59 -3.82 -8.61 6.78
C VAL A 59 -5.28 -8.22 6.54
N ALA A 60 -6.14 -8.56 7.50
CA ALA A 60 -7.55 -8.18 7.48
C ALA A 60 -7.93 -7.48 8.80
N TYR A 61 -8.68 -6.40 8.70
CA TYR A 61 -9.14 -5.62 9.83
C TYR A 61 -10.64 -5.31 9.71
N ASP A 62 -11.30 -5.13 10.84
CA ASP A 62 -12.68 -4.69 10.85
C ASP A 62 -12.79 -3.22 10.43
N TRP A 63 -13.81 -2.91 9.66
CA TRP A 63 -14.06 -1.54 9.17
C TRP A 63 -14.18 -0.52 10.29
N SER A 64 -14.75 -0.90 11.44
CA SER A 64 -14.90 -0.04 12.61
C SER A 64 -13.57 0.46 13.21
N GLN A 65 -12.47 -0.23 12.92
CA GLN A 65 -11.12 0.12 13.38
C GLN A 65 -10.39 1.09 12.43
N VAL A 66 -10.95 1.32 11.23
CA VAL A 66 -10.28 2.09 10.18
C VAL A 66 -10.62 3.56 10.30
N ARG A 67 -9.61 4.41 10.26
CA ARG A 67 -9.72 5.87 10.22
C ARG A 67 -8.88 6.43 9.09
N ALA A 68 -9.39 7.44 8.41
CA ALA A 68 -8.60 8.16 7.42
C ALA A 68 -7.86 9.32 8.07
N GLU A 69 -6.56 9.38 7.85
CA GLU A 69 -5.70 10.48 8.26
C GLU A 69 -5.15 11.19 7.03
N ARG A 70 -5.23 12.50 7.02
CA ARG A 70 -4.61 13.32 5.97
C ARG A 70 -3.16 13.58 6.33
N TRP A 71 -2.25 13.34 5.40
CA TRP A 71 -0.86 13.72 5.56
C TRP A 71 -0.46 14.79 4.55
N LEU A 72 0.43 15.67 4.96
CA LEU A 72 1.00 16.71 4.13
C LEU A 72 2.50 16.78 4.37
N LYS A 73 3.29 16.61 3.31
CA LYS A 73 4.74 16.80 3.34
C LYS A 73 5.13 18.00 2.47
N ARG A 74 5.95 18.87 3.02
CA ARG A 74 6.55 19.99 2.29
C ARG A 74 8.02 19.66 2.05
N GLY A 75 8.45 19.81 0.80
CA GLY A 75 9.85 19.67 0.41
C GLY A 75 10.30 20.93 -0.35
N SER A 76 11.56 21.29 -0.20
CA SER A 76 12.18 22.35 -1.01
C SER A 76 13.03 21.67 -2.09
N THR A 77 12.81 22.08 -3.32
CA THR A 77 13.71 21.79 -4.45
C THR A 77 14.43 23.08 -4.81
N GLY A 78 15.58 23.01 -5.45
CA GLY A 78 16.34 24.22 -5.85
C GLY A 78 15.53 25.25 -6.65
N ASN A 79 14.38 24.85 -7.23
CA ASN A 79 13.50 25.66 -8.06
C ASN A 79 12.15 26.00 -7.41
N GLY A 80 11.93 25.64 -6.13
CA GLY A 80 10.65 25.96 -5.46
C GLY A 80 10.26 25.00 -4.34
N VAL A 81 9.07 25.24 -3.80
CA VAL A 81 8.46 24.41 -2.75
C VAL A 81 7.54 23.36 -3.40
N VAL A 82 7.78 22.09 -3.12
CA VAL A 82 6.91 20.99 -3.51
C VAL A 82 6.08 20.58 -2.31
N ILE A 83 4.76 20.59 -2.48
CA ILE A 83 3.82 20.11 -1.47
C ILE A 83 3.24 18.79 -1.98
N LYS A 84 3.41 17.73 -1.22
CA LYS A 84 2.79 16.42 -1.46
C LYS A 84 1.84 16.11 -0.32
N GLY A 85 0.66 15.63 -0.64
CA GLY A 85 -0.32 15.23 0.33
C GLY A 85 -1.05 13.98 -0.11
N GLY A 86 -1.80 13.37 0.79
CA GLY A 86 -2.60 12.19 0.50
C GLY A 86 -3.40 11.75 1.72
N VAL A 87 -4.09 10.65 1.56
CA VAL A 87 -4.85 10.00 2.63
C VAL A 87 -4.16 8.68 2.97
N VAL A 88 -4.00 8.44 4.26
CA VAL A 88 -3.54 7.18 4.83
C VAL A 88 -4.67 6.59 5.68
N LEU A 89 -4.88 5.30 5.55
CA LEU A 89 -5.79 4.56 6.41
C LEU A 89 -5.01 4.08 7.63
N SER A 90 -5.42 4.54 8.80
CA SER A 90 -4.87 4.11 10.08
C SER A 90 -5.81 3.12 10.73
N VAL A 91 -5.27 1.98 11.13
CA VAL A 91 -6.00 0.96 11.88
C VAL A 91 -5.74 1.17 13.36
N VAL A 92 -6.79 1.33 14.13
CA VAL A 92 -6.69 1.54 15.58
C VAL A 92 -7.10 0.29 16.35
N LYS A 93 -6.41 0.05 17.43
CA LYS A 93 -6.73 -1.04 18.34
C LYS A 93 -8.11 -0.81 18.98
N PRO A 94 -8.99 -1.83 19.04
CA PRO A 94 -10.32 -1.69 19.61
C PRO A 94 -10.30 -1.09 21.02
N GLY A 95 -11.18 -0.09 21.24
CA GLY A 95 -11.31 0.58 22.53
C GLY A 95 -10.18 1.55 22.90
N THR A 96 -9.26 1.81 21.98
CA THR A 96 -8.13 2.74 22.21
C THR A 96 -7.97 3.70 21.03
N ASN A 97 -7.02 4.64 21.14
CA ASN A 97 -6.56 5.48 20.05
C ASN A 97 -5.16 5.05 19.55
N GLU A 98 -4.69 3.89 19.96
CA GLU A 98 -3.40 3.36 19.54
C GLU A 98 -3.49 2.87 18.10
N VAL A 99 -2.67 3.44 17.21
CA VAL A 99 -2.57 3.01 15.82
C VAL A 99 -1.64 1.81 15.75
N ILE A 100 -2.16 0.71 15.22
CA ILE A 100 -1.45 -0.57 15.08
C ILE A 100 -0.89 -0.77 13.67
N ASP A 101 -1.54 -0.18 12.65
CA ASP A 101 -1.08 -0.29 11.28
C ASP A 101 -1.50 0.94 10.44
N ARG A 102 -0.83 1.15 9.28
CA ARG A 102 -1.13 2.24 8.36
C ARG A 102 -0.96 1.81 6.91
N PHE A 103 -1.96 2.13 6.08
CA PHE A 103 -1.95 1.84 4.65
C PHE A 103 -2.16 3.12 3.84
N PRO A 104 -1.30 3.43 2.87
CA PRO A 104 -1.54 4.55 1.97
C PRO A 104 -2.77 4.26 1.09
N LEU A 105 -3.75 5.16 1.10
CA LEU A 105 -4.89 5.10 0.21
C LEU A 105 -4.58 5.80 -1.11
N THR A 106 -3.93 6.95 -1.02
CA THR A 106 -3.50 7.71 -2.19
C THR A 106 -2.06 8.18 -2.02
N THR A 107 -1.29 8.14 -3.10
CA THR A 107 0.12 8.52 -3.09
C THR A 107 0.40 9.88 -3.76
N MET A 108 -0.56 10.41 -4.52
CA MET A 108 -0.43 11.67 -5.24
C MET A 108 -1.69 12.52 -5.08
N GLY A 109 -1.54 13.66 -4.41
CA GLY A 109 -2.65 14.59 -4.13
C GLY A 109 -3.41 14.26 -2.85
N ALA A 110 -4.15 15.21 -2.35
CA ALA A 110 -5.08 15.03 -1.24
C ALA A 110 -6.42 14.56 -1.82
N ASP A 111 -6.55 13.28 -2.09
CA ASP A 111 -7.76 12.75 -2.69
C ASP A 111 -8.76 12.34 -1.59
N GLU A 112 -9.43 13.35 -1.05
CA GLU A 112 -10.51 13.17 -0.08
C GLU A 112 -11.73 12.46 -0.73
N HIS A 113 -11.87 12.56 -2.05
CA HIS A 113 -12.95 11.90 -2.79
C HIS A 113 -12.83 10.38 -2.74
N ALA A 114 -11.61 9.83 -2.79
CA ALA A 114 -11.40 8.39 -2.67
C ALA A 114 -11.90 7.85 -1.32
N TRP A 115 -11.63 8.58 -0.25
CA TRP A 115 -12.14 8.20 1.07
C TRP A 115 -13.65 8.34 1.17
N ALA A 116 -14.22 9.43 0.69
CA ALA A 116 -15.66 9.63 0.66
C ALA A 116 -16.37 8.53 -0.14
N TYR A 117 -15.82 8.16 -1.31
CA TYR A 117 -16.33 7.06 -2.13
C TYR A 117 -16.36 5.74 -1.34
N ILE A 118 -15.26 5.40 -0.65
CA ILE A 118 -15.17 4.17 0.16
C ILE A 118 -16.17 4.19 1.31
N CYS A 119 -16.33 5.32 2.00
CA CYS A 119 -17.32 5.46 3.07
C CYS A 119 -18.75 5.25 2.57
N ILE A 120 -19.13 5.85 1.44
CA ILE A 120 -20.45 5.66 0.83
C ILE A 120 -20.64 4.19 0.43
N TYR A 121 -19.63 3.58 -0.21
CA TYR A 121 -19.67 2.16 -0.56
C TYR A 121 -19.91 1.27 0.67
N MET A 122 -19.15 1.47 1.72
CA MET A 122 -19.23 0.64 2.93
C MET A 122 -20.53 0.84 3.73
N GLN A 123 -21.10 2.04 3.71
CA GLN A 123 -22.30 2.39 4.47
C GLN A 123 -23.58 2.16 3.66
N GLN A 124 -23.67 2.66 2.44
CA GLN A 124 -24.88 2.70 1.64
C GLN A 124 -24.89 1.62 0.54
N GLY A 125 -23.74 1.23 0.04
CA GLY A 125 -23.60 0.22 -1.01
C GLY A 125 -23.32 0.80 -2.39
N PRO A 126 -23.19 -0.07 -3.40
CA PRO A 126 -22.83 0.34 -4.75
C PRO A 126 -23.88 1.17 -5.45
N ASP A 127 -25.16 1.01 -5.10
CA ASP A 127 -26.28 1.72 -5.75
C ASP A 127 -26.26 3.22 -5.47
N ALA A 128 -25.59 3.66 -4.42
CA ALA A 128 -25.44 5.07 -4.07
C ALA A 128 -24.25 5.75 -4.78
N LEU A 129 -23.52 5.01 -5.59
CA LEU A 129 -22.28 5.45 -6.24
C LEU A 129 -22.44 5.47 -7.77
N PRO A 130 -21.65 6.31 -8.47
CA PRO A 130 -21.53 6.17 -9.92
C PRO A 130 -20.94 4.80 -10.28
N PRO A 131 -21.20 4.29 -11.50
CA PRO A 131 -20.65 3.02 -11.92
C PRO A 131 -19.12 3.02 -11.77
N PRO A 132 -18.56 1.96 -11.18
CA PRO A 132 -17.12 1.89 -10.96
C PRO A 132 -16.37 1.75 -12.29
N ASP A 133 -15.15 2.27 -12.30
CA ASP A 133 -14.21 1.96 -13.38
C ASP A 133 -13.92 0.45 -13.45
N PRO A 134 -13.50 -0.06 -14.61
CA PRO A 134 -13.13 -1.46 -14.74
C PRO A 134 -11.99 -1.80 -13.75
N PRO A 135 -12.01 -3.00 -13.16
CA PRO A 135 -11.03 -3.40 -12.17
C PRO A 135 -9.61 -3.36 -12.75
N LYS A 136 -8.71 -2.67 -12.07
CA LYS A 136 -7.30 -2.61 -12.41
C LYS A 136 -6.64 -3.98 -12.22
N ASP A 137 -5.90 -4.46 -13.21
CA ASP A 137 -4.98 -5.57 -12.99
C ASP A 137 -3.74 -5.08 -12.24
N HIS A 138 -3.60 -5.49 -10.99
CA HIS A 138 -2.46 -5.15 -10.14
C HIS A 138 -1.13 -5.75 -10.61
N ASN A 139 -1.15 -6.65 -11.58
CA ASN A 139 0.01 -7.27 -12.18
C ASN A 139 0.37 -6.71 -13.56
N ASP A 140 -0.48 -5.83 -14.10
CA ASP A 140 -0.18 -5.14 -15.35
C ASP A 140 0.94 -4.12 -15.15
N VAL A 141 2.00 -4.27 -15.93
CA VAL A 141 3.22 -3.46 -15.83
C VAL A 141 3.64 -2.99 -17.20
N LEU A 142 3.90 -1.71 -17.33
CA LEU A 142 4.46 -1.15 -18.55
C LEU A 142 5.79 -1.82 -18.90
N TRP A 143 5.95 -2.20 -20.15
CA TRP A 143 7.12 -2.91 -20.67
C TRP A 143 8.46 -2.21 -20.39
N CYS A 144 8.46 -0.89 -20.25
CA CYS A 144 9.65 -0.09 -19.97
C CYS A 144 10.04 -0.04 -18.47
N ASN A 145 9.19 -0.52 -17.58
CA ASN A 145 9.49 -0.54 -16.15
C ASN A 145 10.10 -1.89 -15.73
N VAL A 146 11.40 -2.03 -15.97
CA VAL A 146 12.13 -3.27 -15.73
C VAL A 146 12.10 -3.69 -14.25
N ALA A 147 12.15 -2.76 -13.32
CA ALA A 147 12.10 -3.07 -11.87
C ALA A 147 10.77 -3.74 -11.51
N LEU A 148 9.65 -3.18 -11.96
CA LEU A 148 8.33 -3.78 -11.72
C LEU A 148 8.12 -5.10 -12.50
N LEU A 149 8.75 -5.26 -13.66
CA LEU A 149 8.70 -6.55 -14.39
C LEU A 149 9.34 -7.69 -13.60
N LEU A 150 10.44 -7.38 -12.88
CA LEU A 150 11.15 -8.32 -12.01
C LEU A 150 10.50 -8.48 -10.63
N ALA A 151 9.70 -7.51 -10.20
CA ALA A 151 9.04 -7.50 -8.90
C ALA A 151 8.02 -8.65 -8.75
N PRO A 152 7.81 -9.15 -7.52
CA PRO A 152 6.84 -10.19 -7.23
C PRO A 152 5.42 -9.79 -7.66
N LYS A 153 4.71 -10.72 -8.26
CA LYS A 153 3.30 -10.54 -8.62
C LYS A 153 2.43 -10.50 -7.35
N VAL A 154 1.39 -9.69 -7.40
CA VAL A 154 0.35 -9.68 -6.37
C VAL A 154 -0.40 -11.02 -6.43
N LYS A 155 -0.32 -11.79 -5.35
CA LYS A 155 -0.98 -13.09 -5.22
C LYS A 155 -1.55 -13.22 -3.80
N TRP A 156 -2.85 -13.06 -3.68
CA TRP A 156 -3.55 -13.25 -2.41
C TRP A 156 -3.54 -14.71 -1.96
N PRO A 157 -3.48 -14.99 -0.65
CA PRO A 157 -3.78 -16.32 -0.12
C PRO A 157 -5.18 -16.76 -0.55
N ALA A 158 -5.36 -18.03 -0.87
CA ALA A 158 -6.61 -18.51 -1.48
C ALA A 158 -7.84 -18.31 -0.57
N ASP A 159 -7.67 -18.53 0.72
CA ASP A 159 -8.68 -18.31 1.76
C ASP A 159 -9.09 -16.83 1.85
N MET A 160 -8.11 -15.94 1.92
CA MET A 160 -8.35 -14.50 1.97
C MET A 160 -8.90 -13.94 0.65
N ASP A 161 -8.45 -14.48 -0.50
CA ASP A 161 -9.00 -14.10 -1.80
C ASP A 161 -10.49 -14.44 -1.90
N LEU A 162 -10.87 -15.64 -1.46
CA LEU A 162 -12.26 -16.08 -1.41
C LEU A 162 -13.07 -15.25 -0.41
N GLU A 163 -12.56 -15.07 0.80
CA GLU A 163 -13.24 -14.31 1.84
C GLU A 163 -13.47 -12.85 1.42
N SER A 164 -12.47 -12.20 0.82
CA SER A 164 -12.56 -10.80 0.43
C SER A 164 -13.59 -10.54 -0.68
N ARG A 165 -13.96 -11.57 -1.46
CA ARG A 165 -14.90 -11.47 -2.60
C ARG A 165 -16.29 -12.02 -2.32
N SER A 166 -16.46 -12.75 -1.21
CA SER A 166 -17.73 -13.40 -0.87
C SER A 166 -18.44 -12.69 0.28
N ALA A 167 -19.78 -12.82 0.31
CA ALA A 167 -20.57 -12.52 1.50
C ALA A 167 -20.27 -13.58 2.62
N PRO A 168 -20.58 -13.26 3.88
CA PRO A 168 -20.45 -14.19 4.99
C PRO A 168 -21.37 -15.40 4.83
#